data_03ba824edaf2116b4efa31ec299ab733
#
_entry.id   03ba824edaf2116b4efa31ec299ab733
#
_cell.length_a   1.000
_cell.length_b   1.000
_cell.length_c   1.000
_cell.angle_alpha   90.00
_cell.angle_beta   90.00
_cell.angle_gamma   90.00
#
_symmetry.space_group_name_H-M   'P 1'
#
loop_
_entity.id
_entity.type
_entity.pdbx_description
1 polymer ?
#
loop_
_entity_poly.entity_id
_entity_poly.type
_entity_poly.pdbx_seq_one_letter_code
_entity_poly.pdbx_strand_id
1 'polypeptide(L)'
;MTLKQQLGKLKWKNFLFLTIAGMVNAFGVTMFIAPVDLYDSGISGTSILLSQLTPEWLSLSLFLLVLNIPLFLYGLRKQGVVFTIYAIYTVAVYSLGAWLITDVLPVDVSIVSPLAGSDLLLCAIFGGLISGIGSGMAIRFGGAMDGIEVLAVIFAKRLGITVGTFVMAYNLVLYIICGFVIHSWILPLYSIVTYGAALKTVDFIVEGLDRSKAATIVTVHPDEVCAALSEAFECGMTITEAKGYYSDSPKTVVYIVVNRFQVGKMKELVRENDRSAYISIAEIADVYGANTDKA
;
A
#
# COMPACT_ATOMS: atom_id res chain seq x y z
N MET A 1 7.98 3.63 -28.06
CA MET A 1 8.90 2.63 -27.47
C MET A 1 8.54 1.26 -28.02
N THR A 2 9.49 0.55 -28.62
CA THR A 2 9.22 -0.80 -29.16
C THR A 2 8.98 -1.80 -28.03
N LEU A 3 8.18 -2.84 -28.28
CA LEU A 3 7.86 -3.90 -27.31
C LEU A 3 9.15 -4.50 -26.67
N LYS A 4 10.21 -4.67 -27.48
CA LYS A 4 11.53 -5.14 -27.02
C LYS A 4 12.19 -4.23 -25.98
N GLN A 5 12.03 -2.92 -26.12
CA GLN A 5 12.58 -1.93 -25.14
C GLN A 5 11.75 -1.90 -23.85
N GLN A 6 10.47 -2.21 -23.92
CA GLN A 6 9.62 -2.32 -22.72
C GLN A 6 9.92 -3.61 -21.96
N LEU A 7 10.07 -4.74 -22.62
CA LEU A 7 10.45 -6.03 -22.03
C LEU A 7 11.82 -5.97 -21.34
N GLY A 8 12.78 -5.18 -21.88
CA GLY A 8 14.10 -4.98 -21.25
C GLY A 8 14.07 -4.26 -19.90
N LYS A 9 12.93 -3.67 -19.50
CA LYS A 9 12.72 -3.04 -18.18
C LYS A 9 12.28 -4.03 -17.09
N LEU A 10 11.98 -5.27 -17.46
CA LEU A 10 11.62 -6.31 -16.47
C LEU A 10 12.82 -6.62 -15.60
N LYS A 11 12.65 -6.50 -14.27
CA LYS A 11 13.67 -6.82 -13.28
C LYS A 11 13.35 -8.15 -12.62
N TRP A 12 14.28 -9.10 -12.62
CA TRP A 12 14.12 -10.40 -11.97
C TRP A 12 13.81 -10.27 -10.47
N LYS A 13 14.41 -9.29 -9.80
CA LYS A 13 14.13 -9.01 -8.40
C LYS A 13 12.65 -8.74 -8.13
N ASN A 14 11.94 -8.05 -9.04
CA ASN A 14 10.52 -7.76 -8.88
C ASN A 14 9.69 -9.05 -8.91
N PHE A 15 10.00 -10.02 -9.78
CA PHE A 15 9.29 -11.30 -9.80
C PHE A 15 9.42 -12.05 -8.48
N LEU A 16 10.60 -12.03 -7.84
CA LEU A 16 10.80 -12.64 -6.52
C LEU A 16 9.88 -12.00 -5.47
N PHE A 17 9.88 -10.66 -5.40
CA PHE A 17 9.02 -9.96 -4.44
C PHE A 17 7.54 -10.12 -4.76
N LEU A 18 7.15 -10.18 -6.02
CA LEU A 18 5.78 -10.43 -6.44
C LEU A 18 5.33 -11.87 -6.11
N THR A 19 6.24 -12.85 -6.16
CA THR A 19 5.96 -14.21 -5.68
C THR A 19 5.65 -14.21 -4.17
N ILE A 20 6.50 -13.56 -3.39
CA ILE A 20 6.27 -13.41 -1.93
C ILE A 20 4.94 -12.70 -1.67
N ALA A 21 4.69 -11.60 -2.38
CA ALA A 21 3.46 -10.82 -2.27
C ALA A 21 2.21 -11.68 -2.55
N GLY A 22 2.20 -12.44 -3.66
CA GLY A 22 1.11 -13.33 -4.02
C GLY A 22 0.85 -14.43 -2.98
N MET A 23 1.93 -15.05 -2.47
CA MET A 23 1.82 -16.10 -1.43
C MET A 23 1.34 -15.55 -0.09
N VAL A 24 1.82 -14.36 0.33
CA VAL A 24 1.36 -13.69 1.56
C VAL A 24 -0.13 -13.35 1.45
N ASN A 25 -0.55 -12.82 0.31
CA ASN A 25 -1.97 -12.51 0.08
C ASN A 25 -2.83 -13.78 0.08
N ALA A 26 -2.39 -14.84 -0.61
CA ALA A 26 -3.07 -16.13 -0.59
C ALA A 26 -3.25 -16.63 0.84
N PHE A 27 -2.21 -16.59 1.65
CA PHE A 27 -2.28 -17.00 3.05
C PHE A 27 -3.29 -16.15 3.84
N GLY A 28 -3.22 -14.80 3.73
CA GLY A 28 -4.15 -13.92 4.44
C GLY A 28 -5.62 -14.19 4.10
N VAL A 29 -5.91 -14.32 2.81
CA VAL A 29 -7.29 -14.54 2.33
C VAL A 29 -7.78 -15.94 2.69
N THR A 30 -7.00 -16.99 2.41
CA THR A 30 -7.47 -18.37 2.60
C THR A 30 -7.49 -18.83 4.05
N MET A 31 -6.65 -18.24 4.92
CA MET A 31 -6.56 -18.65 6.33
C MET A 31 -7.41 -17.80 7.27
N PHE A 32 -7.69 -16.53 6.92
CA PHE A 32 -8.37 -15.62 7.86
C PHE A 32 -9.67 -15.04 7.31
N ILE A 33 -9.81 -14.85 6.01
CA ILE A 33 -10.96 -14.15 5.41
C ILE A 33 -11.99 -15.18 4.91
N ALA A 34 -11.59 -16.05 3.98
CA ALA A 34 -12.48 -17.00 3.34
C ALA A 34 -13.13 -18.02 4.30
N PRO A 35 -12.43 -18.59 5.32
CA PRO A 35 -13.03 -19.59 6.21
C PRO A 35 -14.15 -19.07 7.10
N VAL A 36 -14.23 -17.77 7.30
CA VAL A 36 -15.26 -17.11 8.13
C VAL A 36 -16.24 -16.30 7.29
N ASP A 37 -16.27 -16.56 5.97
CA ASP A 37 -17.15 -15.91 5.00
C ASP A 37 -17.03 -14.39 4.95
N LEU A 38 -15.89 -13.83 5.34
CA LEU A 38 -15.58 -12.43 5.17
C LEU A 38 -15.20 -12.14 3.72
N TYR A 39 -15.44 -10.94 3.28
CA TYR A 39 -15.11 -10.48 1.93
C TYR A 39 -13.86 -9.60 1.97
N ASP A 40 -12.91 -9.95 1.12
CA ASP A 40 -11.77 -9.07 0.81
C ASP A 40 -12.22 -7.93 -0.11
N SER A 41 -11.30 -7.08 -0.53
CA SER A 41 -11.62 -5.97 -1.44
C SER A 41 -11.65 -6.41 -2.91
N GLY A 42 -12.35 -5.65 -3.73
CA GLY A 42 -12.27 -5.73 -5.17
C GLY A 42 -12.73 -7.06 -5.77
N ILE A 43 -11.97 -7.56 -6.73
CA ILE A 43 -12.24 -8.83 -7.42
C ILE A 43 -12.03 -10.02 -6.48
N SER A 44 -11.10 -9.93 -5.52
CA SER A 44 -10.92 -10.96 -4.51
C SER A 44 -12.20 -11.16 -3.70
N GLY A 45 -12.82 -10.11 -3.19
CA GLY A 45 -14.10 -10.18 -2.49
C GLY A 45 -15.23 -10.68 -3.37
N THR A 46 -15.29 -10.23 -4.64
CA THR A 46 -16.26 -10.74 -5.63
C THR A 46 -16.05 -12.23 -5.89
N SER A 47 -14.80 -12.70 -5.94
CA SER A 47 -14.46 -14.10 -6.15
C SER A 47 -14.89 -14.97 -4.97
N ILE A 48 -14.75 -14.48 -3.74
CA ILE A 48 -15.24 -15.16 -2.52
C ILE A 48 -16.78 -15.30 -2.60
N LEU A 49 -17.50 -14.21 -2.89
CA LEU A 49 -18.95 -14.27 -3.03
C LEU A 49 -19.39 -15.28 -4.09
N LEU A 50 -18.76 -15.27 -5.25
CA LEU A 50 -19.10 -16.19 -6.35
C LEU A 50 -18.77 -17.65 -5.97
N SER A 51 -17.67 -17.93 -5.28
CA SER A 51 -17.33 -19.28 -4.84
C SER A 51 -18.33 -19.84 -3.83
N GLN A 52 -18.93 -18.98 -2.99
CA GLN A 52 -19.99 -19.37 -2.04
C GLN A 52 -21.34 -19.67 -2.73
N LEU A 53 -21.62 -19.01 -3.85
CA LEU A 53 -22.87 -19.15 -4.60
C LEU A 53 -22.86 -20.23 -5.65
N THR A 54 -21.68 -20.81 -5.93
CA THR A 54 -21.48 -21.77 -7.02
C THR A 54 -21.08 -23.15 -6.48
N PRO A 55 -21.23 -24.24 -7.27
CA PRO A 55 -20.79 -25.56 -6.87
C PRO A 55 -19.29 -25.62 -6.55
N GLU A 56 -18.87 -26.54 -5.67
CA GLU A 56 -17.48 -26.68 -5.15
C GLU A 56 -16.39 -26.79 -6.23
N TRP A 57 -16.71 -27.28 -7.42
CA TRP A 57 -15.75 -27.34 -8.53
C TRP A 57 -15.39 -25.96 -9.13
N LEU A 58 -16.18 -24.92 -8.85
CA LEU A 58 -15.87 -23.54 -9.16
C LEU A 58 -15.19 -22.88 -7.96
N SER A 59 -13.90 -23.16 -7.81
CA SER A 59 -13.12 -22.71 -6.65
C SER A 59 -12.85 -21.21 -6.66
N LEU A 60 -12.55 -20.67 -5.46
CA LEU A 60 -12.07 -19.30 -5.28
C LEU A 60 -10.91 -18.98 -6.23
N SER A 61 -9.95 -19.90 -6.36
CA SER A 61 -8.76 -19.75 -7.19
C SER A 61 -9.08 -19.55 -8.66
N LEU A 62 -10.11 -20.26 -9.17
CA LEU A 62 -10.59 -20.11 -10.55
C LEU A 62 -11.17 -18.71 -10.75
N PHE A 63 -12.04 -18.24 -9.86
CA PHE A 63 -12.64 -16.91 -9.99
C PHE A 63 -11.60 -15.80 -9.88
N LEU A 64 -10.62 -15.91 -8.96
CA LEU A 64 -9.51 -14.98 -8.87
C LEU A 64 -8.78 -14.83 -10.20
N LEU A 65 -8.50 -15.93 -10.87
CA LEU A 65 -7.80 -15.90 -12.15
C LEU A 65 -8.69 -15.35 -13.28
N VAL A 66 -9.89 -15.92 -13.45
CA VAL A 66 -10.78 -15.64 -14.60
C VAL A 66 -11.27 -14.18 -14.56
N LEU A 67 -11.64 -13.64 -13.41
CA LEU A 67 -12.17 -12.28 -13.31
C LEU A 67 -11.08 -11.21 -13.46
N ASN A 68 -9.86 -11.50 -13.03
CA ASN A 68 -8.75 -10.54 -13.14
C ASN A 68 -8.18 -10.43 -14.57
N ILE A 69 -8.16 -11.51 -15.34
CA ILE A 69 -7.58 -11.51 -16.72
C ILE A 69 -8.16 -10.40 -17.61
N PRO A 70 -9.49 -10.27 -17.80
CA PRO A 70 -10.05 -9.24 -18.69
C PRO A 70 -9.72 -7.82 -18.21
N LEU A 71 -9.64 -7.60 -16.90
CA LEU A 71 -9.30 -6.30 -16.33
C LEU A 71 -7.85 -5.92 -16.60
N PHE A 72 -6.93 -6.86 -16.47
CA PHE A 72 -5.52 -6.64 -16.82
C PHE A 72 -5.31 -6.45 -18.32
N LEU A 73 -6.03 -7.18 -19.16
CA LEU A 73 -5.99 -6.96 -20.61
C LEU A 73 -6.49 -5.56 -20.99
N TYR A 74 -7.50 -5.06 -20.32
CA TYR A 74 -7.94 -3.67 -20.47
C TYR A 74 -6.88 -2.68 -19.95
N GLY A 75 -6.26 -2.98 -18.83
CA GLY A 75 -5.16 -2.20 -18.24
C GLY A 75 -3.93 -2.11 -19.13
N LEU A 76 -3.65 -3.13 -19.95
CA LEU A 76 -2.51 -3.19 -20.85
C LEU A 76 -2.40 -1.95 -21.75
N ARG A 77 -3.53 -1.46 -22.24
CA ARG A 77 -3.59 -0.28 -23.12
C ARG A 77 -3.29 1.04 -22.39
N LYS A 78 -3.39 1.07 -21.06
CA LYS A 78 -3.33 2.32 -20.27
C LYS A 78 -2.11 2.39 -19.35
N GLN A 79 -1.73 1.29 -18.74
CA GLN A 79 -0.63 1.21 -17.75
C GLN A 79 0.68 0.69 -18.37
N GLY A 80 0.60 0.10 -19.57
CA GLY A 80 1.76 -0.43 -20.28
C GLY A 80 2.06 -1.89 -19.98
N VAL A 81 2.92 -2.48 -20.83
CA VAL A 81 3.19 -3.92 -20.88
C VAL A 81 3.86 -4.44 -19.61
N VAL A 82 4.83 -3.69 -19.06
CA VAL A 82 5.61 -4.14 -17.87
C VAL A 82 4.71 -4.30 -16.65
N PHE A 83 3.88 -3.29 -16.38
CA PHE A 83 2.90 -3.34 -15.28
C PHE A 83 1.95 -4.53 -15.44
N THR A 84 1.41 -4.72 -16.65
CA THR A 84 0.45 -5.79 -16.93
C THR A 84 1.06 -7.18 -16.75
N ILE A 85 2.32 -7.38 -17.19
CA ILE A 85 3.04 -8.64 -16.97
C ILE A 85 3.20 -8.93 -15.48
N TYR A 86 3.64 -7.94 -14.71
CA TYR A 86 3.80 -8.09 -13.25
C TYR A 86 2.45 -8.36 -12.57
N ALA A 87 1.39 -7.67 -12.96
CA ALA A 87 0.05 -7.85 -12.39
C ALA A 87 -0.51 -9.26 -12.71
N ILE A 88 -0.46 -9.71 -13.96
CA ILE A 88 -0.88 -11.07 -14.35
C ILE A 88 -0.06 -12.13 -13.61
N TYR A 89 1.25 -11.95 -13.52
CA TYR A 89 2.13 -12.86 -12.79
C TYR A 89 1.74 -12.93 -11.30
N THR A 90 1.53 -11.79 -10.66
CA THR A 90 1.19 -11.72 -9.23
C THR A 90 -0.14 -12.42 -8.93
N VAL A 91 -1.17 -12.16 -9.75
CA VAL A 91 -2.47 -12.82 -9.59
C VAL A 91 -2.39 -14.31 -9.88
N ALA A 92 -1.58 -14.73 -10.86
CA ALA A 92 -1.36 -16.16 -11.11
C ALA A 92 -0.70 -16.85 -9.89
N VAL A 93 0.30 -16.22 -9.27
CA VAL A 93 0.94 -16.72 -8.05
C VAL A 93 -0.06 -16.72 -6.89
N TYR A 94 -0.85 -15.66 -6.72
CA TYR A 94 -1.89 -15.59 -5.71
C TYR A 94 -2.93 -16.71 -5.89
N SER A 95 -3.46 -16.90 -7.10
CA SER A 95 -4.43 -17.96 -7.41
C SER A 95 -3.85 -19.36 -7.21
N LEU A 96 -2.57 -19.56 -7.59
CA LEU A 96 -1.86 -20.81 -7.34
C LEU A 96 -1.65 -21.08 -5.85
N GLY A 97 -1.28 -20.06 -5.10
CA GLY A 97 -1.12 -20.12 -3.65
C GLY A 97 -2.44 -20.45 -2.95
N ALA A 98 -3.52 -19.79 -3.35
CA ALA A 98 -4.86 -20.07 -2.84
C ALA A 98 -5.26 -21.53 -3.13
N TRP A 99 -5.13 -21.97 -4.38
CA TRP A 99 -5.41 -23.36 -4.76
C TRP A 99 -4.57 -24.39 -3.97
N LEU A 100 -3.29 -24.09 -3.78
CA LEU A 100 -2.39 -24.97 -3.02
C LEU A 100 -2.87 -25.14 -1.57
N ILE A 101 -3.32 -24.04 -0.95
CA ILE A 101 -3.77 -24.03 0.45
C ILE A 101 -5.15 -24.67 0.60
N THR A 102 -6.10 -24.37 -0.31
CA THR A 102 -7.49 -24.80 -0.16
C THR A 102 -7.76 -26.19 -0.73
N ASP A 103 -7.13 -26.55 -1.86
CA ASP A 103 -7.51 -27.75 -2.62
C ASP A 103 -6.46 -28.87 -2.53
N VAL A 104 -5.17 -28.54 -2.32
CA VAL A 104 -4.08 -29.55 -2.36
C VAL A 104 -3.60 -29.94 -0.98
N LEU A 105 -3.46 -28.98 -0.05
CA LEU A 105 -3.02 -29.31 1.30
C LEU A 105 -4.16 -29.99 2.07
N PRO A 106 -3.93 -31.18 2.70
CA PRO A 106 -4.93 -31.87 3.48
C PRO A 106 -5.12 -31.18 4.85
N VAL A 107 -5.18 -29.87 4.85
CA VAL A 107 -5.31 -29.06 6.06
C VAL A 107 -6.72 -28.51 6.09
N ASP A 108 -7.48 -28.92 7.09
CA ASP A 108 -8.76 -28.27 7.35
C ASP A 108 -8.49 -26.83 7.83
N VAL A 109 -8.62 -25.90 6.90
CA VAL A 109 -8.32 -24.49 7.12
C VAL A 109 -9.19 -23.93 8.26
N SER A 110 -10.39 -24.47 8.45
CA SER A 110 -11.29 -24.08 9.55
C SER A 110 -10.75 -24.44 10.94
N ILE A 111 -9.96 -25.53 11.03
CA ILE A 111 -9.35 -25.99 12.28
C ILE A 111 -7.97 -25.35 12.51
N VAL A 112 -7.22 -25.12 11.43
CA VAL A 112 -5.83 -24.62 11.49
C VAL A 112 -5.77 -23.11 11.61
N SER A 113 -6.75 -22.38 11.12
CA SER A 113 -6.85 -20.96 11.39
C SER A 113 -7.02 -20.75 12.90
N PRO A 114 -6.05 -20.13 13.60
CA PRO A 114 -6.10 -19.97 15.06
C PRO A 114 -7.29 -19.13 15.53
N LEU A 115 -7.99 -18.49 14.62
CA LEU A 115 -9.12 -17.60 14.88
C LEU A 115 -10.43 -18.09 14.22
N ALA A 116 -10.38 -19.14 13.41
CA ALA A 116 -11.57 -19.65 12.73
C ALA A 116 -12.62 -20.12 13.75
N GLY A 117 -13.81 -19.52 13.66
CA GLY A 117 -14.96 -19.84 14.50
C GLY A 117 -14.99 -19.18 15.87
N SER A 118 -13.95 -18.45 16.30
CA SER A 118 -13.91 -17.83 17.63
C SER A 118 -14.10 -16.31 17.64
N ASP A 119 -13.54 -15.58 16.68
CA ASP A 119 -13.60 -14.11 16.68
C ASP A 119 -13.51 -13.52 15.27
N LEU A 120 -14.67 -13.11 14.74
CA LEU A 120 -14.78 -12.47 13.42
C LEU A 120 -13.98 -11.17 13.33
N LEU A 121 -13.87 -10.42 14.43
CA LEU A 121 -13.15 -9.15 14.43
C LEU A 121 -11.64 -9.37 14.28
N LEU A 122 -11.09 -10.37 14.96
CA LEU A 122 -9.69 -10.72 14.82
C LEU A 122 -9.39 -11.27 13.42
N CYS A 123 -10.26 -12.11 12.87
CA CYS A 123 -10.15 -12.58 11.49
C CYS A 123 -10.17 -11.41 10.50
N ALA A 124 -11.07 -10.46 10.67
CA ALA A 124 -11.17 -9.26 9.83
C ALA A 124 -9.88 -8.42 9.89
N ILE A 125 -9.37 -8.16 11.10
CA ILE A 125 -8.17 -7.33 11.29
C ILE A 125 -6.93 -8.04 10.74
N PHE A 126 -6.65 -9.28 11.18
CA PHE A 126 -5.44 -10.00 10.76
C PHE A 126 -5.48 -10.40 9.28
N GLY A 127 -6.65 -10.82 8.78
CA GLY A 127 -6.86 -11.08 7.36
C GLY A 127 -6.58 -9.83 6.51
N GLY A 128 -7.14 -8.69 6.91
CA GLY A 128 -6.89 -7.40 6.26
C GLY A 128 -5.43 -6.95 6.35
N LEU A 129 -4.77 -7.09 7.49
CA LEU A 129 -3.35 -6.75 7.64
C LEU A 129 -2.48 -7.60 6.71
N ILE A 130 -2.68 -8.91 6.71
CA ILE A 130 -1.83 -9.84 5.93
C ILE A 130 -2.11 -9.69 4.43
N SER A 131 -3.39 -9.61 4.00
CA SER A 131 -3.72 -9.35 2.60
C SER A 131 -3.21 -7.99 2.15
N GLY A 132 -3.29 -6.97 3.01
CA GLY A 132 -2.74 -5.65 2.79
C GLY A 132 -1.21 -5.63 2.63
N ILE A 133 -0.48 -6.50 3.35
CA ILE A 133 0.98 -6.68 3.13
C ILE A 133 1.22 -7.20 1.71
N GLY A 134 0.50 -8.24 1.30
CA GLY A 134 0.61 -8.79 -0.05
C GLY A 134 0.31 -7.75 -1.13
N SER A 135 -0.83 -7.07 -1.03
CA SER A 135 -1.24 -6.03 -2.00
C SER A 135 -0.27 -4.85 -2.02
N GLY A 136 0.14 -4.35 -0.86
CA GLY A 136 1.10 -3.25 -0.76
C GLY A 136 2.45 -3.59 -1.38
N MET A 137 2.97 -4.81 -1.16
CA MET A 137 4.18 -5.29 -1.82
C MET A 137 4.00 -5.39 -3.33
N ALA A 138 2.87 -5.92 -3.81
CA ALA A 138 2.61 -6.01 -5.25
C ALA A 138 2.67 -4.63 -5.92
N ILE A 139 2.00 -3.64 -5.35
CA ILE A 139 2.00 -2.25 -5.86
C ILE A 139 3.42 -1.65 -5.82
N ARG A 140 4.14 -1.80 -4.70
CA ARG A 140 5.50 -1.26 -4.54
C ARG A 140 6.49 -1.81 -5.57
N PHE A 141 6.32 -3.06 -5.99
CA PHE A 141 7.18 -3.69 -6.99
C PHE A 141 6.63 -3.60 -8.43
N GLY A 142 5.64 -2.74 -8.65
CA GLY A 142 5.13 -2.36 -9.96
C GLY A 142 4.11 -3.32 -10.55
N GLY A 143 3.51 -4.19 -9.73
CA GLY A 143 2.38 -5.05 -10.08
C GLY A 143 1.06 -4.54 -9.49
N ALA A 144 0.06 -5.41 -9.51
CA ALA A 144 -1.21 -5.24 -8.81
C ALA A 144 -1.69 -6.62 -8.34
N MET A 145 -2.41 -6.65 -7.23
CA MET A 145 -2.99 -7.89 -6.71
C MET A 145 -4.39 -8.10 -7.24
N ASP A 146 -5.05 -7.02 -7.68
CA ASP A 146 -6.44 -7.03 -8.06
C ASP A 146 -6.68 -6.17 -9.31
N GLY A 147 -7.53 -6.66 -10.23
CA GLY A 147 -7.91 -5.94 -11.44
C GLY A 147 -8.70 -4.66 -11.17
N ILE A 148 -9.39 -4.55 -10.03
CA ILE A 148 -10.09 -3.33 -9.65
C ILE A 148 -9.11 -2.17 -9.39
N GLU A 149 -7.91 -2.44 -8.87
CA GLU A 149 -6.86 -1.43 -8.69
C GLU A 149 -6.44 -0.84 -10.04
N VAL A 150 -6.34 -1.69 -11.07
CA VAL A 150 -6.04 -1.24 -12.44
C VAL A 150 -7.16 -0.35 -13.00
N LEU A 151 -8.41 -0.75 -12.80
CA LEU A 151 -9.56 0.06 -13.20
C LEU A 151 -9.61 1.37 -12.41
N ALA A 152 -9.33 1.32 -11.11
CA ALA A 152 -9.33 2.48 -10.24
C ALA A 152 -8.33 3.53 -10.72
N VAL A 153 -7.12 3.16 -11.11
CA VAL A 153 -6.12 4.09 -11.66
C VAL A 153 -6.61 4.75 -12.96
N ILE A 154 -7.33 3.99 -13.80
CA ILE A 154 -7.83 4.50 -15.09
C ILE A 154 -9.02 5.44 -14.89
N PHE A 155 -10.00 5.04 -14.07
CA PHE A 155 -11.27 5.77 -13.94
C PHE A 155 -11.18 6.90 -12.90
N ALA A 156 -10.41 6.75 -11.82
CA ALA A 156 -10.19 7.80 -10.84
C ALA A 156 -9.66 9.08 -11.51
N LYS A 157 -8.70 8.93 -12.42
CA LYS A 157 -8.14 10.04 -13.19
C LYS A 157 -9.17 10.73 -14.09
N ARG A 158 -10.16 10.00 -14.61
CA ARG A 158 -11.25 10.54 -15.45
C ARG A 158 -12.33 11.23 -14.64
N LEU A 159 -12.60 10.69 -13.44
CA LEU A 159 -13.66 11.17 -12.56
C LEU A 159 -13.18 12.27 -11.60
N GLY A 160 -11.87 12.54 -11.54
CA GLY A 160 -11.29 13.52 -10.62
C GLY A 160 -11.33 13.08 -9.15
N ILE A 161 -11.37 11.76 -8.89
CA ILE A 161 -11.39 11.18 -7.55
C ILE A 161 -10.09 10.43 -7.28
N THR A 162 -9.82 10.06 -6.03
CA THR A 162 -8.66 9.24 -5.68
C THR A 162 -8.89 7.77 -6.04
N VAL A 163 -7.80 7.00 -6.24
CA VAL A 163 -7.85 5.56 -6.47
C VAL A 163 -8.56 4.86 -5.30
N GLY A 164 -8.21 5.21 -4.06
CA GLY A 164 -8.84 4.65 -2.86
C GLY A 164 -10.34 4.93 -2.80
N THR A 165 -10.79 6.13 -3.19
CA THR A 165 -12.23 6.48 -3.26
C THR A 165 -12.97 5.60 -4.27
N PHE A 166 -12.36 5.32 -5.42
CA PHE A 166 -12.97 4.44 -6.43
C PHE A 166 -13.11 3.01 -5.91
N VAL A 167 -12.04 2.45 -5.34
CA VAL A 167 -12.04 1.10 -4.77
C VAL A 167 -13.03 1.01 -3.61
N MET A 168 -13.08 2.02 -2.75
CA MET A 168 -14.04 2.07 -1.63
C MET A 168 -15.49 2.09 -2.12
N ALA A 169 -15.80 2.86 -3.17
CA ALA A 169 -17.13 2.88 -3.77
C ALA A 169 -17.52 1.50 -4.34
N TYR A 170 -16.59 0.84 -5.03
CA TYR A 170 -16.80 -0.52 -5.53
C TYR A 170 -17.07 -1.50 -4.37
N ASN A 171 -16.25 -1.48 -3.33
CA ASN A 171 -16.39 -2.36 -2.18
C ASN A 171 -17.72 -2.12 -1.43
N LEU A 172 -18.15 -0.88 -1.31
CA LEU A 172 -19.44 -0.56 -0.70
C LEU A 172 -20.60 -1.21 -1.48
N VAL A 173 -20.58 -1.12 -2.81
CA VAL A 173 -21.59 -1.79 -3.66
C VAL A 173 -21.50 -3.30 -3.50
N LEU A 174 -20.31 -3.88 -3.53
CA LEU A 174 -20.10 -5.31 -3.32
C LEU A 174 -20.68 -5.77 -1.97
N TYR A 175 -20.34 -5.09 -0.88
CA TYR A 175 -20.78 -5.46 0.47
C TYR A 175 -22.31 -5.32 0.65
N ILE A 176 -22.93 -4.34 -0.01
CA ILE A 176 -24.39 -4.22 -0.06
C ILE A 176 -24.99 -5.45 -0.78
N ILE A 177 -24.44 -5.84 -1.93
CA ILE A 177 -24.89 -7.03 -2.66
C ILE A 177 -24.74 -8.28 -1.77
N CYS A 178 -23.56 -8.45 -1.11
CA CYS A 178 -23.34 -9.54 -0.19
C CYS A 178 -24.40 -9.60 0.92
N GLY A 179 -24.73 -8.46 1.53
CA GLY A 179 -25.76 -8.37 2.59
C GLY A 179 -27.13 -8.85 2.13
N PHE A 180 -27.54 -8.49 0.92
CA PHE A 180 -28.80 -8.94 0.34
C PHE A 180 -28.79 -10.43 -0.05
N VAL A 181 -27.70 -10.91 -0.67
CA VAL A 181 -27.60 -12.28 -1.19
C VAL A 181 -27.51 -13.30 -0.05
N ILE A 182 -26.75 -12.96 1.01
CA ILE A 182 -26.52 -13.88 2.15
C ILE A 182 -27.58 -13.67 3.25
N HIS A 183 -28.44 -12.68 3.12
CA HIS A 183 -29.43 -12.31 4.13
C HIS A 183 -28.82 -12.03 5.51
N SER A 184 -27.56 -11.55 5.56
CA SER A 184 -26.85 -11.19 6.77
C SER A 184 -26.03 -9.91 6.55
N TRP A 185 -26.17 -8.93 7.45
CA TRP A 185 -25.42 -7.69 7.41
C TRP A 185 -24.14 -7.73 8.27
N ILE A 186 -23.99 -8.76 9.10
CA ILE A 186 -22.85 -8.88 10.03
C ILE A 186 -21.56 -9.05 9.23
N LEU A 187 -21.52 -9.99 8.29
CA LEU A 187 -20.32 -10.28 7.50
C LEU A 187 -19.88 -9.10 6.62
N PRO A 188 -20.76 -8.41 5.88
CA PRO A 188 -20.40 -7.19 5.16
C PRO A 188 -19.83 -6.08 6.04
N LEU A 189 -20.36 -5.89 7.26
CA LEU A 189 -19.84 -4.89 8.20
C LEU A 189 -18.44 -5.22 8.69
N TYR A 190 -18.16 -6.49 9.01
CA TYR A 190 -16.79 -6.93 9.33
C TYR A 190 -15.85 -6.83 8.13
N SER A 191 -16.36 -7.02 6.90
CA SER A 191 -15.58 -6.84 5.67
C SER A 191 -15.14 -5.39 5.45
N ILE A 192 -15.91 -4.42 5.92
CA ILE A 192 -15.46 -3.00 5.98
C ILE A 192 -14.24 -2.85 6.90
N VAL A 193 -14.23 -3.55 8.03
CA VAL A 193 -13.07 -3.55 8.96
C VAL A 193 -11.86 -4.19 8.28
N THR A 194 -12.06 -5.35 7.62
CA THR A 194 -11.02 -6.02 6.82
C THR A 194 -10.41 -5.08 5.80
N TYR A 195 -11.24 -4.41 5.00
CA TYR A 195 -10.80 -3.44 4.00
C TYR A 195 -10.06 -2.26 4.63
N GLY A 196 -10.56 -1.72 5.74
CA GLY A 196 -9.91 -0.62 6.46
C GLY A 196 -8.50 -1.00 6.97
N ALA A 197 -8.34 -2.21 7.50
CA ALA A 197 -7.05 -2.75 7.92
C ALA A 197 -6.10 -2.96 6.73
N ALA A 198 -6.61 -3.56 5.63
CA ALA A 198 -5.85 -3.76 4.40
C ALA A 198 -5.38 -2.43 3.81
N LEU A 199 -6.27 -1.45 3.66
CA LEU A 199 -5.96 -0.14 3.09
C LEU A 199 -4.85 0.57 3.86
N LYS A 200 -4.94 0.60 5.20
CA LYS A 200 -3.88 1.20 6.05
C LYS A 200 -2.55 0.49 5.93
N THR A 201 -2.57 -0.83 5.78
CA THR A 201 -1.35 -1.63 5.59
C THR A 201 -0.74 -1.39 4.20
N VAL A 202 -1.56 -1.32 3.17
CA VAL A 202 -1.14 -0.97 1.81
C VAL A 202 -0.49 0.41 1.78
N ASP A 203 -1.15 1.43 2.33
CA ASP A 203 -0.61 2.79 2.43
C ASP A 203 0.76 2.78 3.13
N PHE A 204 0.88 2.07 4.25
CA PHE A 204 2.13 1.98 5.00
C PHE A 204 3.27 1.32 4.20
N ILE A 205 2.98 0.28 3.41
CA ILE A 205 3.99 -0.44 2.62
C ILE A 205 4.35 0.30 1.34
N VAL A 206 3.36 0.87 0.66
CA VAL A 206 3.56 1.59 -0.61
C VAL A 206 4.31 2.89 -0.38
N GLU A 207 3.87 3.68 0.60
CA GLU A 207 4.54 4.92 0.96
C GLU A 207 5.88 4.68 1.67
N GLY A 208 6.07 3.47 2.23
CA GLY A 208 7.28 3.02 2.88
C GLY A 208 7.55 3.68 4.23
N LEU A 209 8.66 3.24 4.83
CA LEU A 209 9.20 3.83 6.05
C LEU A 209 9.93 5.16 5.75
N ASP A 210 10.20 5.43 4.48
CA ASP A 210 11.01 6.54 3.99
C ASP A 210 10.19 7.80 3.67
N ARG A 211 9.09 8.05 4.41
CA ARG A 211 8.38 9.33 4.28
C ARG A 211 9.34 10.46 4.61
N SER A 212 9.72 11.20 3.58
CA SER A 212 10.52 12.40 3.74
C SER A 212 9.72 13.47 4.47
N LYS A 213 10.38 14.17 5.36
CA LYS A 213 9.84 15.31 6.10
C LYS A 213 10.62 16.56 5.71
N ALA A 214 9.92 17.61 5.31
CA ALA A 214 10.54 18.92 5.21
C ALA A 214 10.56 19.57 6.59
N ALA A 215 11.71 19.98 7.04
CA ALA A 215 11.86 20.82 8.21
C ALA A 215 12.27 22.22 7.80
N THR A 216 11.52 23.19 8.30
CA THR A 216 11.85 24.62 8.20
C THR A 216 12.30 25.07 9.58
N ILE A 217 13.57 25.43 9.70
CA ILE A 217 14.21 25.81 10.94
C ILE A 217 14.46 27.32 10.87
N VAL A 218 13.91 28.07 11.81
CA VAL A 218 14.16 29.52 11.93
C VAL A 218 15.11 29.74 13.10
N THR A 219 16.33 30.21 12.80
CA THR A 219 17.42 30.32 13.77
C THR A 219 18.12 31.68 13.70
N VAL A 220 18.81 32.04 14.77
CA VAL A 220 19.73 33.18 14.85
C VAL A 220 21.20 32.73 14.79
N HIS A 221 21.45 31.42 14.84
CA HIS A 221 22.77 30.79 14.77
C HIS A 221 22.85 29.82 13.57
N PRO A 222 22.77 30.33 12.32
CA PRO A 222 22.68 29.47 11.13
C PRO A 222 23.93 28.63 10.90
N ASP A 223 25.11 29.17 11.15
CA ASP A 223 26.37 28.50 10.85
C ASP A 223 26.56 27.25 11.73
N GLU A 224 26.31 27.37 13.03
CA GLU A 224 26.43 26.28 13.99
C GLU A 224 25.37 25.20 13.74
N VAL A 225 24.13 25.61 13.48
CA VAL A 225 23.01 24.70 13.19
C VAL A 225 23.27 23.96 11.87
N CYS A 226 23.68 24.67 10.83
CA CYS A 226 23.93 24.05 9.53
C CYS A 226 25.16 23.13 9.55
N ALA A 227 26.22 23.50 10.25
CA ALA A 227 27.41 22.65 10.42
C ALA A 227 27.04 21.30 11.10
N ALA A 228 26.33 21.37 12.22
CA ALA A 228 25.91 20.19 12.97
C ALA A 228 24.98 19.27 12.16
N LEU A 229 24.02 19.85 11.43
CA LEU A 229 23.10 19.09 10.58
C LEU A 229 23.81 18.48 9.38
N SER A 230 24.74 19.22 8.74
CA SER A 230 25.51 18.73 7.58
C SER A 230 26.40 17.57 7.96
N GLU A 231 27.06 17.66 9.10
CA GLU A 231 27.91 16.58 9.63
C GLU A 231 27.10 15.31 9.96
N ALA A 232 25.91 15.49 10.55
CA ALA A 232 25.08 14.36 10.99
C ALA A 232 24.33 13.66 9.86
N PHE A 233 23.93 14.36 8.79
CA PHE A 233 23.01 13.82 7.79
C PHE A 233 23.57 13.78 6.37
N GLU A 234 24.73 14.39 6.12
CA GLU A 234 25.39 14.47 4.80
C GLU A 234 24.41 14.94 3.69
N CYS A 235 23.43 15.75 4.02
CA CYS A 235 22.38 16.22 3.11
C CYS A 235 22.47 17.71 2.81
N GLY A 236 21.93 18.13 1.66
CA GLY A 236 21.85 19.52 1.25
C GLY A 236 20.82 20.30 2.06
N MET A 237 21.15 21.54 2.37
CA MET A 237 20.24 22.50 3.01
C MET A 237 20.13 23.76 2.18
N THR A 238 18.96 24.40 2.24
CA THR A 238 18.75 25.71 1.62
C THR A 238 18.60 26.77 2.70
N ILE A 239 19.37 27.83 2.59
CA ILE A 239 19.39 28.93 3.55
C ILE A 239 18.75 30.15 2.91
N THR A 240 17.86 30.81 3.65
CA THR A 240 17.18 32.04 3.23
C THR A 240 17.27 33.05 4.38
N GLU A 241 17.77 34.26 4.08
CA GLU A 241 17.75 35.36 5.03
C GLU A 241 16.32 35.82 5.27
N ALA A 242 16.00 36.10 6.52
CA ALA A 242 14.68 36.50 6.97
C ALA A 242 14.78 37.57 8.08
N LYS A 243 13.68 38.26 8.35
CA LYS A 243 13.55 39.19 9.45
C LYS A 243 12.36 38.84 10.32
N GLY A 244 12.56 38.73 11.61
CA GLY A 244 11.47 38.58 12.56
C GLY A 244 10.63 39.87 12.61
N TYR A 245 9.36 39.76 12.23
CA TYR A 245 8.48 40.93 12.20
C TYR A 245 8.28 41.55 13.59
N TYR A 246 8.06 40.73 14.59
CA TYR A 246 7.81 41.18 15.95
C TYR A 246 9.09 41.63 16.68
N SER A 247 10.19 40.88 16.51
CA SER A 247 11.46 41.12 17.20
C SER A 247 12.35 42.14 16.50
N ASP A 248 12.00 42.52 15.28
CA ASP A 248 12.78 43.37 14.36
C ASP A 248 14.25 42.93 14.20
N SER A 249 14.52 41.64 14.48
CA SER A 249 15.86 41.05 14.47
C SER A 249 16.09 40.24 13.17
N PRO A 250 17.33 40.20 12.67
CA PRO A 250 17.70 39.28 11.58
C PRO A 250 17.54 37.82 12.02
N LYS A 251 17.02 37.01 11.14
CA LYS A 251 16.87 35.55 11.32
C LYS A 251 17.23 34.85 10.02
N THR A 252 17.52 33.58 10.13
CA THR A 252 17.78 32.73 8.98
C THR A 252 16.80 31.57 8.97
N VAL A 253 16.23 31.28 7.82
CA VAL A 253 15.38 30.13 7.57
C VAL A 253 16.23 29.06 6.89
N VAL A 254 16.41 27.93 7.52
CA VAL A 254 17.09 26.76 7.00
C VAL A 254 16.03 25.73 6.61
N TYR A 255 16.00 25.34 5.34
CA TYR A 255 15.13 24.28 4.82
C TYR A 255 15.95 23.04 4.61
N ILE A 256 15.54 21.94 5.24
CA ILE A 256 16.20 20.63 5.16
C ILE A 256 15.13 19.54 4.96
N VAL A 257 15.46 18.54 4.14
CA VAL A 257 14.65 17.34 3.98
C VAL A 257 15.35 16.18 4.68
N VAL A 258 14.65 15.53 5.59
CA VAL A 258 15.14 14.40 6.39
C VAL A 258 14.13 13.27 6.37
N ASN A 259 14.56 12.04 6.65
CA ASN A 259 13.63 10.94 6.82
C ASN A 259 12.98 11.00 8.22
N ARG A 260 11.87 10.25 8.41
CA ARG A 260 11.13 10.26 9.68
C ARG A 260 11.97 9.85 10.90
N PHE A 261 12.99 9.02 10.72
CA PHE A 261 13.85 8.55 11.81
C PHE A 261 14.90 9.60 12.19
N GLN A 262 15.30 10.45 11.26
CA GLN A 262 16.27 11.52 11.49
C GLN A 262 15.66 12.73 12.21
N VAL A 263 14.33 12.86 12.22
CA VAL A 263 13.61 14.01 12.82
C VAL A 263 13.98 14.19 14.31
N GLY A 264 14.09 13.09 15.06
CA GLY A 264 14.45 13.14 16.48
C GLY A 264 15.83 13.74 16.69
N LYS A 265 16.82 13.21 15.98
CA LYS A 265 18.22 13.68 16.04
C LYS A 265 18.37 15.11 15.51
N MET A 266 17.65 15.46 14.44
CA MET A 266 17.63 16.83 13.91
C MET A 266 17.15 17.83 14.98
N LYS A 267 16.04 17.54 15.68
CA LYS A 267 15.53 18.41 16.75
C LYS A 267 16.53 18.58 17.91
N GLU A 268 17.22 17.51 18.26
CA GLU A 268 18.26 17.52 19.30
C GLU A 268 19.40 18.45 18.89
N LEU A 269 19.99 18.24 17.71
CA LEU A 269 21.10 19.03 17.19
C LEU A 269 20.75 20.53 17.07
N VAL A 270 19.56 20.84 16.56
CA VAL A 270 19.13 22.26 16.49
C VAL A 270 19.02 22.86 17.88
N ARG A 271 18.46 22.14 18.84
CA ARG A 271 18.26 22.63 20.22
C ARG A 271 19.56 22.79 21.00
N GLU A 272 20.57 21.98 20.69
CA GLU A 272 21.91 22.09 21.27
C GLU A 272 22.63 23.35 20.79
N ASN A 273 22.46 23.71 19.51
CA ASN A 273 23.14 24.86 18.88
C ASN A 273 22.34 26.16 18.97
N ASP A 274 21.00 26.09 18.97
CA ASP A 274 20.14 27.26 19.18
C ASP A 274 18.86 26.87 19.91
N ARG A 275 18.80 27.20 21.23
CA ARG A 275 17.61 26.97 22.06
C ARG A 275 16.42 27.85 21.70
N SER A 276 16.66 28.93 20.98
CA SER A 276 15.63 29.88 20.54
C SER A 276 15.06 29.53 19.16
N ALA A 277 15.65 28.55 18.49
CA ALA A 277 15.23 28.14 17.17
C ALA A 277 13.80 27.59 17.16
N TYR A 278 13.06 27.96 16.13
CA TYR A 278 11.73 27.43 15.84
C TYR A 278 11.80 26.43 14.70
N ILE A 279 11.23 25.23 14.88
CA ILE A 279 11.22 24.16 13.89
C ILE A 279 9.78 23.84 13.52
N SER A 280 9.42 24.01 12.25
CA SER A 280 8.18 23.46 11.70
C SER A 280 8.49 22.26 10.79
N ILE A 281 7.68 21.22 10.88
CA ILE A 281 7.87 19.98 10.14
C ILE A 281 6.60 19.66 9.37
N ALA A 282 6.73 19.50 8.06
CA ALA A 282 5.67 19.15 7.15
C ALA A 282 5.93 17.78 6.50
N GLU A 283 4.88 17.04 6.20
CA GLU A 283 4.97 15.86 5.34
C GLU A 283 5.11 16.31 3.90
N ILE A 284 6.04 15.68 3.18
CA ILE A 284 6.20 15.90 1.75
C ILE A 284 5.75 14.64 1.02
N ALA A 285 4.97 14.83 -0.04
CA ALA A 285 4.46 13.71 -0.82
C ALA A 285 5.57 12.99 -1.59
N ASP A 286 6.56 13.73 -2.12
CA ASP A 286 7.69 13.18 -2.86
C ASP A 286 8.84 14.21 -2.92
N VAL A 287 10.08 13.72 -3.04
CA VAL A 287 11.28 14.54 -3.24
C VAL A 287 12.08 13.96 -4.39
N TYR A 288 12.27 14.74 -5.43
CA TYR A 288 13.08 14.36 -6.58
C TYR A 288 14.31 15.26 -6.69
N GLY A 289 15.51 14.65 -6.68
CA GLY A 289 16.76 15.39 -6.81
C GLY A 289 18.00 14.51 -6.81
N ALA A 290 19.14 15.06 -7.19
CA ALA A 290 20.40 14.33 -7.42
C ALA A 290 21.00 13.64 -6.17
N ASN A 291 20.56 13.97 -4.95
CA ASN A 291 21.09 13.45 -3.69
C ASN A 291 20.07 12.68 -2.84
N THR A 292 18.89 12.33 -3.38
CA THR A 292 17.86 11.60 -2.64
C THR A 292 18.13 10.10 -2.51
N ASP A 293 19.08 9.56 -3.26
CA ASP A 293 19.43 8.12 -3.22
C ASP A 293 20.32 7.71 -2.02
N LYS A 294 20.68 8.66 -1.12
CA LYS A 294 21.53 8.41 0.06
C LYS A 294 20.84 8.68 1.41
N ALA A 295 19.57 9.09 1.39
CA ALA A 295 18.80 9.34 2.61
C ALA A 295 17.99 8.13 3.07
#